data_b6b27793a6dfdcd51e15df3956dbc4c7
#
_entry.id   b6b27793a6dfdcd51e15df3956dbc4c7
#
_cell.length_a   1.000
_cell.length_b   1.000
_cell.length_c   1.000
_cell.angle_alpha   90.00
_cell.angle_beta   90.00
_cell.angle_gamma   90.00
#
_symmetry.space_group_name_H-M   'P 1'
#
loop_
_entity.id
_entity.type
_entity.pdbx_description
1 polymer ?
#
loop_
_entity_poly.entity_id
_entity_poly.type
_entity_poly.pdbx_seq_one_letter_code
_entity_poly.pdbx_strand_id
1 'polypeptide(L)' 'MKIKEVREMDAKTLAETKENLQAKLAQMKLNHTVTPLENPSQIKAVRRDIARLNTEIRQRELNK' A
#
# COMPACT_ATOMS: atom_id res chain seq x y z
N MET A 1 0.68 -8.55 -1.31
CA MET A 1 2.07 -8.29 -0.88
C MET A 1 2.34 -8.97 0.45
N LYS A 2 3.43 -9.73 0.53
CA LYS A 2 3.77 -10.45 1.75
C LYS A 2 4.66 -9.58 2.64
N ILE A 3 4.51 -9.72 3.96
CA ILE A 3 5.31 -8.95 4.91
C ILE A 3 6.81 -9.20 4.73
N LYS A 4 7.19 -10.40 4.33
CA LYS A 4 8.59 -10.74 4.07
C LYS A 4 9.16 -9.89 2.93
N GLU A 5 8.39 -9.68 1.88
CA GLU A 5 8.82 -8.85 0.75
C GLU A 5 9.03 -7.41 1.20
N VAL A 6 8.14 -6.91 2.05
CA VAL A 6 8.25 -5.56 2.59
C VAL A 6 9.51 -5.38 3.41
N ARG A 7 9.85 -6.37 4.23
CA ARG A 7 11.05 -6.33 5.07
C ARG A 7 12.35 -6.34 4.27
N GLU A 8 12.34 -6.94 3.10
CA GLU A 8 13.52 -7.02 2.23
C GLU A 8 13.75 -5.75 1.42
N MET A 9 12.75 -4.87 1.34
CA MET A 9 12.86 -3.62 0.58
C MET A 9 13.74 -2.62 1.30
N ASP A 10 14.53 -1.84 0.53
CA ASP A 10 15.27 -0.73 1.09
C ASP A 10 14.34 0.48 1.32
N ALA A 11 14.84 1.50 2.02
CA ALA A 11 14.02 2.65 2.39
C ALA A 11 13.45 3.37 1.16
N LYS A 12 14.25 3.51 0.12
CA LYS A 12 13.83 4.17 -1.11
C LYS A 12 12.72 3.40 -1.80
N THR A 13 12.88 2.07 -1.93
CA THR A 13 11.88 1.21 -2.55
C THR A 13 10.59 1.21 -1.75
N LEU A 14 10.68 1.21 -0.42
CA LEU A 14 9.49 1.29 0.44
C LEU A 14 8.71 2.57 0.18
N ALA A 15 9.39 3.71 0.13
CA ALA A 15 8.76 5.00 -0.10
C ALA A 15 8.08 5.04 -1.47
N GLU A 16 8.78 4.58 -2.50
CA GLU A 16 8.24 4.55 -3.87
C GLU A 16 7.03 3.62 -3.97
N THR A 17 7.12 2.44 -3.38
CA THR A 17 6.02 1.47 -3.41
C THR A 17 4.80 2.01 -2.67
N LYS A 18 5.01 2.63 -1.52
CA LYS A 18 3.93 3.25 -0.75
C LYS A 18 3.23 4.33 -1.58
N GLU A 19 4.00 5.21 -2.21
CA GLU A 19 3.46 6.27 -3.04
C GLU A 19 2.65 5.72 -4.21
N ASN A 20 3.19 4.70 -4.89
CA ASN A 20 2.51 4.05 -6.01
C ASN A 20 1.20 3.39 -5.58
N LEU A 21 1.19 2.72 -4.42
CA LEU A 21 -0.01 2.07 -3.92
C LEU A 21 -1.06 3.10 -3.48
N GLN A 22 -0.63 4.20 -2.89
CA GLN A 22 -1.55 5.28 -2.52
C GLN A 22 -2.21 5.91 -3.74
N ALA A 23 -1.44 6.12 -4.81
CA ALA A 23 -1.98 6.64 -6.06
C ALA A 23 -2.97 5.64 -6.68
N LYS A 24 -2.62 4.36 -6.65
CA LYS A 24 -3.49 3.31 -7.16
C LYS A 24 -4.80 3.25 -6.37
N LEU A 25 -4.72 3.36 -5.05
CA LEU A 25 -5.90 3.34 -4.19
C LEU A 25 -6.81 4.54 -4.49
N ALA A 26 -6.22 5.73 -4.64
CA ALA A 26 -6.99 6.92 -4.97
C ALA A 26 -7.72 6.76 -6.30
N GLN A 27 -7.04 6.20 -7.31
CA GLN A 27 -7.63 5.95 -8.61
C GLN A 27 -8.76 4.93 -8.52
N MET A 28 -8.56 3.86 -7.76
CA MET A 28 -9.61 2.85 -7.55
C MET A 28 -10.84 3.43 -6.89
N LYS A 29 -10.65 4.29 -5.88
CA LYS A 29 -11.77 4.94 -5.20
C LYS A 29 -12.54 5.85 -6.15
N LEU A 30 -11.84 6.59 -6.99
CA LEU A 30 -12.47 7.44 -7.99
C LEU A 30 -13.27 6.61 -8.99
N ASN A 31 -12.68 5.54 -9.51
CA ASN A 31 -13.34 4.65 -10.44
C ASN A 31 -14.59 3.99 -9.82
N HIS A 32 -14.51 3.64 -8.54
CA HIS A 32 -15.63 3.04 -7.82
C HIS A 32 -16.81 4.02 -7.71
N THR A 33 -16.51 5.31 -7.56
CA THR A 33 -17.54 6.35 -7.48
C THR A 33 -18.24 6.51 -8.81
N VAL A 34 -17.50 6.43 -9.92
CA VAL A 34 -18.04 6.60 -11.27
C VAL A 34 -18.69 5.30 -11.77
N THR A 35 -18.01 4.18 -11.58
CA THR A 35 -18.46 2.85 -12.02
C THR A 35 -18.23 1.88 -10.88
N PRO A 36 -19.30 1.35 -10.25
CA PRO A 36 -19.14 0.41 -9.14
C PRO A 36 -18.27 -0.78 -9.54
N LEU A 37 -17.28 -1.07 -8.71
CA LEU A 37 -16.38 -2.20 -8.94
C LEU A 37 -17.11 -3.51 -8.65
N GLU A 38 -16.89 -4.50 -9.51
CA GLU A 38 -17.45 -5.84 -9.31
C GLU A 38 -16.82 -6.54 -8.12
N ASN A 39 -15.54 -6.19 -7.82
CA ASN A 39 -14.79 -6.82 -6.75
C ASN A 39 -14.17 -5.79 -5.82
N PRO A 40 -14.92 -5.36 -4.78
CA PRO A 40 -14.40 -4.38 -3.82
C PRO A 40 -13.23 -4.90 -2.97
N SER A 41 -12.96 -6.22 -3.00
CA SER A 41 -11.84 -6.79 -2.27
C SER A 41 -10.49 -6.26 -2.75
N GLN A 42 -10.40 -5.77 -3.99
CA GLN A 42 -9.17 -5.16 -4.49
C GLN A 42 -8.78 -3.92 -3.69
N ILE A 43 -9.76 -3.09 -3.35
CA ILE A 43 -9.51 -1.90 -2.54
C ILE A 43 -9.00 -2.31 -1.16
N LYS A 44 -9.60 -3.32 -0.55
CA LYS A 44 -9.17 -3.82 0.76
C LYS A 44 -7.74 -4.38 0.69
N ALA A 45 -7.39 -5.09 -0.36
CA ALA A 45 -6.06 -5.65 -0.53
C ALA A 45 -5.00 -4.54 -0.63
N VAL A 46 -5.26 -3.52 -1.42
CA VAL A 46 -4.35 -2.38 -1.58
C VAL A 46 -4.19 -1.64 -0.25
N ARG A 47 -5.28 -1.43 0.47
CA ARG A 47 -5.22 -0.77 1.79
C ARG A 47 -4.38 -1.57 2.78
N ARG A 48 -4.48 -2.89 2.78
CA ARG A 48 -3.66 -3.75 3.63
C ARG A 48 -2.19 -3.63 3.27
N ASP A 49 -1.88 -3.61 1.98
CA ASP A 49 -0.49 -3.47 1.52
C ASP A 49 0.10 -2.14 1.98
N ILE A 50 -0.67 -1.06 1.86
CA ILE A 50 -0.24 0.26 2.33
C ILE A 50 0.00 0.22 3.84
N ALA A 51 -0.89 -0.42 4.60
CA ALA A 51 -0.75 -0.54 6.06
C ALA A 51 0.51 -1.30 6.43
N ARG A 52 0.84 -2.37 5.71
CA ARG A 52 2.07 -3.14 5.94
C ARG A 52 3.31 -2.31 5.67
N LEU A 53 3.30 -1.52 4.59
CA LEU A 53 4.42 -0.62 4.27
C LEU A 53 4.57 0.45 5.35
N ASN A 54 3.48 1.04 5.80
CA ASN A 54 3.51 2.03 6.86
C ASN A 54 4.06 1.45 8.16
N THR A 55 3.66 0.21 8.50
CA THR A 55 4.14 -0.47 9.69
C THR A 55 5.64 -0.69 9.64
N GLU A 56 6.15 -1.15 8.51
CA GLU A 56 7.59 -1.38 8.33
C GLU A 56 8.37 -0.08 8.40
N ILE A 57 7.89 0.97 7.76
CA ILE A 57 8.54 2.28 7.79
C ILE A 57 8.60 2.80 9.23
N ARG A 58 7.49 2.68 9.96
CA ARG A 58 7.43 3.12 11.35
C ARG A 58 8.39 2.33 12.24
N GLN A 59 8.46 1.01 12.06
CA GLN A 59 9.39 0.18 12.83
C GLN A 59 10.83 0.57 12.57
N ARG A 60 11.20 0.86 11.34
CA ARG A 60 12.54 1.30 10.99
C ARG A 60 12.88 2.64 11.62
N GLU A 61 11.92 3.56 11.67
CA GLU A 61 12.11 4.85 12.32
C GLU A 61 12.30 4.70 13.83
N LEU A 62 11.55 3.79 14.46
CA LEU A 62 11.66 3.55 15.89
C LEU A 62 12.96 2.86 16.28
N ASN A 63 13.57 2.13 15.35
CA ASN A 63 14.78 1.35 15.60
C ASN A 63 16.08 2.05 15.15
N LYS A 64 16.00 3.32 14.83
CA LYS A 64 17.21 4.11 14.49
C LYS A 64 18.12 4.33 15.69
#